data_d97304e43d6a4020e14abaffb75a1043
#
_entry.id   d97304e43d6a4020e14abaffb75a1043
#
_cell.length_a   1.000
_cell.length_b   1.000
_cell.length_c   1.000
_cell.angle_alpha   90.00
_cell.angle_beta   90.00
_cell.angle_gamma   90.00
#
_symmetry.space_group_name_H-M   'P 1'
#
loop_
_entity.id
_entity.type
_entity.pdbx_description
1 polymer ?
#
loop_
_entity_poly.entity_id
_entity_poly.type
_entity_poly.pdbx_seq_one_letter_code
_entity_poly.pdbx_strand_id
1 'polypeptide(L)'
;KQAIKKERKGKARGGAKVMIYTVTFNPALDYVVFLDDLKLGDVNRSTRESIFYGGKGINVSTILNTLGLETTALGFIAGFTGKAIEDGLASQGIHTDFIHLPEGNSRINVKVKHGDETEINGQGPVITDEAINGLFAKLDTLTKEDILVLAGSIPNTLPEDIYEKILARLESKGIRIVVDATKDLLLNVLKYHPFLIKPNNHELGEMFGTVCKTDEDIIHYAKKLQEMGAVNVLISMAGDGAILITEDGQNIKMGTPKGKVVNSVGAGDSMVAGFVAGYLRGGSYEEALK
;
A
#
# COMPACT_ATOMS: atom_id res chain seq x y z
N LYS A 1 -7.74 37.90 12.84
CA LYS A 1 -7.16 37.31 11.60
C LYS A 1 -5.64 37.41 11.67
N GLN A 2 -5.04 36.81 12.67
CA GLN A 2 -3.61 36.61 12.87
C GLN A 2 -3.51 35.82 14.17
N ALA A 3 -3.38 34.52 14.06
CA ALA A 3 -2.85 33.63 15.10
C ALA A 3 -3.25 32.20 14.74
N ILE A 4 -2.32 31.48 14.28
CA ILE A 4 -2.04 30.05 14.56
C ILE A 4 -0.98 29.63 13.54
N LYS A 5 0.21 30.24 13.70
CA LYS A 5 1.47 29.65 13.31
C LYS A 5 2.17 29.31 14.62
N LYS A 6 1.89 28.16 15.17
CA LYS A 6 2.73 27.54 16.19
C LYS A 6 3.33 26.29 15.61
N GLU A 7 4.54 26.47 15.10
CA GLU A 7 5.50 25.39 14.83
C GLU A 7 5.53 24.43 16.02
N ARG A 8 5.04 23.22 15.83
CA ARG A 8 5.49 22.09 16.63
C ARG A 8 6.54 21.34 15.81
N LYS A 9 7.76 21.88 15.82
CA LYS A 9 8.95 21.09 15.53
C LYS A 9 9.04 20.03 16.62
N GLY A 10 8.56 18.83 16.32
CA GLY A 10 8.93 17.64 17.07
C GLY A 10 10.45 17.49 16.93
N LYS A 11 11.18 17.78 18.00
CA LYS A 11 12.61 17.45 18.10
C LYS A 11 12.71 15.92 18.03
N ALA A 12 13.10 15.38 16.88
CA ALA A 12 13.64 14.06 16.79
C ALA A 12 14.86 13.99 17.76
N ARG A 13 14.83 13.02 18.66
CA ARG A 13 16.02 12.61 19.41
C ARG A 13 17.08 12.27 18.36
N GLY A 14 18.27 12.84 18.43
CA GLY A 14 19.34 12.83 17.44
C GLY A 14 19.61 11.45 16.82
N GLY A 15 18.84 11.12 15.81
CA GLY A 15 18.90 9.91 14.99
C GLY A 15 18.76 10.29 13.52
N ALA A 16 19.26 9.44 12.63
CA ALA A 16 19.07 9.57 11.19
C ALA A 16 17.59 9.78 10.86
N LYS A 17 17.31 10.61 9.86
CA LYS A 17 15.93 10.86 9.39
C LYS A 17 15.35 9.54 8.87
N VAL A 18 14.26 9.07 9.45
CA VAL A 18 13.54 7.89 8.97
C VAL A 18 12.99 8.20 7.58
N MET A 19 13.32 7.39 6.60
CA MET A 19 12.74 7.46 5.27
C MET A 19 11.73 6.32 5.09
N ILE A 20 10.65 6.61 4.35
CA ILE A 20 9.62 5.63 4.03
C ILE A 20 9.69 5.37 2.52
N TYR A 21 9.91 4.12 2.18
CA TYR A 21 9.90 3.66 0.80
C TYR A 21 8.65 2.84 0.54
N THR A 22 8.01 3.07 -0.59
CA THR A 22 6.86 2.26 -1.03
C THR A 22 7.17 1.62 -2.37
N VAL A 23 6.85 0.36 -2.55
CA VAL A 23 7.03 -0.33 -3.84
C VAL A 23 5.67 -0.57 -4.48
N THR A 24 5.54 -0.11 -5.72
CA THR A 24 4.44 -0.46 -6.61
C THR A 24 5.03 -1.10 -7.87
N PHE A 25 4.93 -2.42 -8.01
CA PHE A 25 5.54 -3.09 -9.15
C PHE A 25 4.95 -2.67 -10.49
N ASN A 26 3.66 -2.36 -10.53
CA ASN A 26 2.95 -2.03 -11.76
C ASN A 26 2.06 -0.78 -11.57
N PRO A 27 2.67 0.41 -11.47
CA PRO A 27 1.94 1.67 -11.42
C PRO A 27 0.94 1.81 -12.56
N ALA A 28 -0.16 2.50 -12.30
CA ALA A 28 -1.21 2.70 -13.28
C ALA A 28 -1.60 4.17 -13.42
N LEU A 29 -1.99 4.54 -14.62
CA LEU A 29 -2.79 5.71 -14.87
C LEU A 29 -4.26 5.26 -14.84
N ASP A 30 -4.99 5.64 -13.80
CA ASP A 30 -6.41 5.31 -13.64
C ASP A 30 -7.24 6.39 -14.35
N TYR A 31 -7.85 6.03 -15.46
CA TYR A 31 -8.74 6.90 -16.23
C TYR A 31 -10.20 6.59 -15.86
N VAL A 32 -10.82 7.49 -15.13
CA VAL A 32 -12.20 7.36 -14.63
C VAL A 32 -13.15 8.12 -15.55
N VAL A 33 -14.10 7.42 -16.13
CA VAL A 33 -15.09 7.95 -17.06
C VAL A 33 -16.48 7.83 -16.45
N PHE A 34 -17.22 8.93 -16.42
CA PHE A 34 -18.60 8.97 -15.95
C PHE A 34 -19.54 9.01 -17.14
N LEU A 35 -20.51 8.11 -17.16
CA LEU A 35 -21.55 8.01 -18.19
C LEU A 35 -22.94 8.07 -17.54
N ASP A 36 -23.88 8.69 -18.22
CA ASP A 36 -25.31 8.61 -17.81
C ASP A 36 -25.90 7.24 -18.17
N ASP A 37 -25.47 6.66 -19.31
CA ASP A 37 -25.87 5.34 -19.79
C ASP A 37 -24.69 4.70 -20.54
N LEU A 38 -24.49 3.38 -20.35
CA LEU A 38 -23.45 2.59 -21.04
C LEU A 38 -24.14 1.65 -22.04
N LYS A 39 -23.96 1.91 -23.33
CA LYS A 39 -24.47 1.09 -24.42
C LYS A 39 -23.34 0.31 -25.07
N LEU A 40 -23.38 -1.01 -24.93
CA LEU A 40 -22.42 -1.88 -25.60
C LEU A 40 -22.64 -1.87 -27.11
N GLY A 41 -21.53 -1.76 -27.86
CA GLY A 41 -21.59 -1.73 -29.34
C GLY A 41 -21.96 -0.36 -29.93
N ASP A 42 -22.12 0.67 -29.12
CA ASP A 42 -22.46 2.02 -29.55
C ASP A 42 -21.41 3.05 -29.11
N VAL A 43 -21.51 4.28 -29.61
CA VAL A 43 -20.67 5.39 -29.19
C VAL A 43 -21.22 5.99 -27.90
N ASN A 44 -20.46 5.85 -26.82
CA ASN A 44 -20.74 6.47 -25.53
C ASN A 44 -19.93 7.75 -25.37
N ARG A 45 -20.55 8.81 -24.83
CA ARG A 45 -19.88 10.08 -24.52
C ARG A 45 -19.88 10.30 -23.03
N SER A 46 -18.69 10.59 -22.49
CA SER A 46 -18.52 10.90 -21.07
C SER A 46 -19.19 12.22 -20.70
N THR A 47 -19.74 12.29 -19.51
CA THR A 47 -20.23 13.52 -18.88
C THR A 47 -19.15 14.17 -18.03
N ARG A 48 -18.19 13.37 -17.53
CA ARG A 48 -17.03 13.82 -16.76
C ARG A 48 -15.92 12.79 -16.85
N GLU A 49 -14.69 13.26 -16.73
CA GLU A 49 -13.49 12.43 -16.72
C GLU A 49 -12.57 12.85 -15.58
N SER A 50 -11.77 11.91 -15.08
CA SER A 50 -10.74 12.17 -14.08
C SER A 50 -9.58 11.22 -14.27
N ILE A 51 -8.37 11.70 -13.99
CA ILE A 51 -7.14 10.90 -14.05
C ILE A 51 -6.54 10.84 -12.64
N PHE A 52 -6.17 9.64 -12.22
CA PHE A 52 -5.48 9.39 -10.97
C PHE A 52 -4.23 8.55 -11.23
N TYR A 53 -3.25 8.67 -10.36
CA TYR A 53 -2.02 7.87 -10.41
C TYR A 53 -2.18 6.74 -9.40
N GLY A 54 -2.33 5.52 -9.90
CA GLY A 54 -2.73 4.35 -9.15
C GLY A 54 -1.60 3.39 -8.84
N GLY A 55 -1.90 2.53 -7.89
CA GLY A 55 -1.05 1.49 -7.34
C GLY A 55 -1.01 1.57 -5.82
N LYS A 56 -1.12 0.43 -5.13
CA LYS A 56 -1.27 0.41 -3.67
C LYS A 56 -0.13 1.14 -2.94
N GLY A 57 1.14 0.90 -3.32
CA GLY A 57 2.28 1.62 -2.75
C GLY A 57 2.22 3.13 -3.00
N ILE A 58 1.80 3.54 -4.21
CA ILE A 58 1.59 4.96 -4.56
C ILE A 58 0.48 5.56 -3.70
N ASN A 59 -0.63 4.84 -3.49
CA ASN A 59 -1.72 5.29 -2.62
C ASN A 59 -1.23 5.51 -1.19
N VAL A 60 -0.43 4.57 -0.65
CA VAL A 60 0.21 4.72 0.67
C VAL A 60 1.09 5.97 0.71
N SER A 61 1.95 6.19 -0.30
CA SER A 61 2.79 7.40 -0.39
C SER A 61 1.97 8.67 -0.43
N THR A 62 0.90 8.70 -1.20
CA THR A 62 0.01 9.87 -1.33
C THR A 62 -0.63 10.24 0.02
N ILE A 63 -1.09 9.23 0.76
CA ILE A 63 -1.70 9.45 2.08
C ILE A 63 -0.66 9.89 3.10
N LEU A 64 0.52 9.24 3.14
CA LEU A 64 1.62 9.64 4.01
C LEU A 64 2.07 11.07 3.75
N ASN A 65 2.18 11.47 2.47
CA ASN A 65 2.50 12.84 2.09
C ASN A 65 1.41 13.83 2.60
N THR A 66 0.14 13.48 2.48
CA THR A 66 -0.98 14.28 3.04
C THR A 66 -0.87 14.40 4.57
N LEU A 67 -0.37 13.36 5.24
CA LEU A 67 -0.11 13.35 6.68
C LEU A 67 1.20 14.08 7.06
N GLY A 68 1.91 14.66 6.10
CA GLY A 68 3.14 15.44 6.31
C GLY A 68 4.40 14.59 6.49
N LEU A 69 4.39 13.34 6.00
CA LEU A 69 5.54 12.44 6.00
C LEU A 69 6.11 12.30 4.60
N GLU A 70 7.42 12.46 4.48
CA GLU A 70 8.13 12.28 3.21
C GLU A 70 8.25 10.80 2.89
N THR A 71 8.01 10.47 1.61
CA THR A 71 8.14 9.10 1.09
C THR A 71 8.89 9.10 -0.23
N THR A 72 9.47 7.96 -0.58
CA THR A 72 10.02 7.70 -1.91
C THR A 72 9.28 6.51 -2.54
N ALA A 73 8.59 6.75 -3.64
CA ALA A 73 7.90 5.71 -4.39
C ALA A 73 8.87 5.02 -5.34
N LEU A 74 8.97 3.70 -5.22
CA LEU A 74 9.77 2.80 -6.06
C LEU A 74 8.85 1.93 -6.91
N GLY A 75 9.36 1.41 -8.01
CA GLY A 75 8.65 0.49 -8.90
C GLY A 75 9.14 0.63 -10.33
N PHE A 76 8.33 0.17 -11.27
CA PHE A 76 8.70 0.14 -12.69
C PHE A 76 7.71 0.98 -13.50
N ILE A 77 8.23 1.88 -14.33
CA ILE A 77 7.43 2.69 -15.24
C ILE A 77 7.97 2.61 -16.67
N ALA A 78 7.09 2.84 -17.65
CA ALA A 78 7.46 2.82 -19.06
C ALA A 78 6.67 3.85 -19.87
N GLY A 79 7.28 4.33 -20.92
CA GLY A 79 6.68 5.17 -21.95
C GLY A 79 6.05 6.46 -21.44
N PHE A 80 5.15 7.04 -22.25
CA PHE A 80 4.53 8.33 -21.92
C PHE A 80 3.62 8.26 -20.69
N THR A 81 2.94 7.15 -20.46
CA THR A 81 2.08 6.96 -19.30
C THR A 81 2.89 6.85 -18.00
N GLY A 82 4.06 6.19 -18.05
CA GLY A 82 5.00 6.16 -16.94
C GLY A 82 5.51 7.56 -16.59
N LYS A 83 5.89 8.32 -17.60
CA LYS A 83 6.28 9.74 -17.42
C LYS A 83 5.17 10.58 -16.82
N ALA A 84 3.92 10.40 -17.28
CA ALA A 84 2.77 11.11 -16.73
C ALA A 84 2.52 10.77 -15.25
N ILE A 85 2.70 9.50 -14.86
CA ILE A 85 2.61 9.07 -13.45
C ILE A 85 3.69 9.76 -12.61
N GLU A 86 4.95 9.70 -13.05
CA GLU A 86 6.07 10.29 -12.34
C GLU A 86 5.93 11.80 -12.16
N ASP A 87 5.61 12.54 -13.25
CA ASP A 87 5.39 13.99 -13.21
C ASP A 87 4.20 14.35 -12.32
N GLY A 88 3.13 13.55 -12.39
CA GLY A 88 1.95 13.77 -11.57
C GLY A 88 2.22 13.61 -10.08
N LEU A 89 2.98 12.59 -9.69
CA LEU A 89 3.38 12.37 -8.30
C LEU A 89 4.34 13.47 -7.82
N ALA A 90 5.30 13.87 -8.65
CA ALA A 90 6.20 14.97 -8.34
C ALA A 90 5.44 16.29 -8.13
N SER A 91 4.39 16.56 -8.92
CA SER A 91 3.54 17.74 -8.76
C SER A 91 2.77 17.76 -7.43
N GLN A 92 2.54 16.59 -6.84
CA GLN A 92 1.93 16.41 -5.52
C GLN A 92 2.95 16.44 -4.38
N GLY A 93 4.24 16.61 -4.67
CA GLY A 93 5.32 16.65 -3.68
C GLY A 93 5.78 15.26 -3.22
N ILE A 94 5.44 14.21 -3.96
CA ILE A 94 5.89 12.84 -3.68
C ILE A 94 7.20 12.60 -4.42
N HIS A 95 8.23 12.20 -3.69
CA HIS A 95 9.49 11.78 -4.30
C HIS A 95 9.33 10.43 -4.98
N THR A 96 9.90 10.32 -6.17
CA THR A 96 9.90 9.09 -6.96
C THR A 96 11.33 8.69 -7.29
N ASP A 97 11.59 7.39 -7.28
CA ASP A 97 12.84 6.80 -7.73
C ASP A 97 12.55 5.51 -8.51
N PHE A 98 11.70 5.66 -9.51
CA PHE A 98 11.26 4.57 -10.39
C PHE A 98 12.38 4.05 -11.28
N ILE A 99 12.24 2.80 -11.69
CA ILE A 99 13.06 2.20 -12.74
C ILE A 99 12.32 2.38 -14.06
N HIS A 100 12.97 3.07 -15.00
CA HIS A 100 12.44 3.32 -16.32
C HIS A 100 12.74 2.14 -17.22
N LEU A 101 11.69 1.47 -17.68
CA LEU A 101 11.80 0.39 -18.65
C LEU A 101 11.96 0.95 -20.07
N PRO A 102 12.78 0.31 -20.92
CA PRO A 102 13.09 0.83 -22.24
C PRO A 102 11.91 0.73 -23.23
N GLU A 103 10.99 -0.20 -23.00
CA GLU A 103 9.90 -0.53 -23.91
C GLU A 103 8.53 -0.57 -23.22
N GLY A 104 7.49 -0.37 -24.02
CA GLY A 104 6.10 -0.42 -23.57
C GLY A 104 5.62 0.88 -22.94
N ASN A 105 4.52 0.75 -22.21
CA ASN A 105 3.89 1.84 -21.46
C ASN A 105 3.42 1.31 -20.10
N SER A 106 3.51 2.12 -19.08
CA SER A 106 2.81 1.84 -17.80
C SER A 106 1.32 1.67 -18.07
N ARG A 107 0.68 0.77 -17.33
CA ARG A 107 -0.70 0.40 -17.60
C ARG A 107 -1.67 1.57 -17.44
N ILE A 108 -2.72 1.54 -18.23
CA ILE A 108 -3.90 2.39 -18.06
C ILE A 108 -5.02 1.47 -17.56
N ASN A 109 -5.65 1.84 -16.47
CA ASN A 109 -6.90 1.22 -16.03
C ASN A 109 -8.03 2.16 -16.39
N VAL A 110 -9.06 1.64 -17.03
CA VAL A 110 -10.28 2.40 -17.35
C VAL A 110 -11.36 2.01 -16.36
N LYS A 111 -11.89 3.00 -15.65
CA LYS A 111 -13.00 2.81 -14.70
C LYS A 111 -14.23 3.53 -15.22
N VAL A 112 -15.22 2.75 -15.66
CA VAL A 112 -16.49 3.28 -16.18
C VAL A 112 -17.49 3.33 -15.04
N LYS A 113 -17.95 4.52 -14.71
CA LYS A 113 -18.98 4.77 -13.69
C LYS A 113 -20.33 5.05 -14.34
N HIS A 114 -21.19 4.05 -14.26
CA HIS A 114 -22.54 4.06 -14.79
C HIS A 114 -23.46 3.28 -13.83
N GLY A 115 -23.97 3.92 -12.78
CA GLY A 115 -24.59 3.20 -11.66
C GLY A 115 -23.60 2.36 -10.90
N ASP A 116 -23.27 1.18 -11.43
CA ASP A 116 -22.18 0.34 -10.97
C ASP A 116 -20.83 0.79 -11.56
N GLU A 117 -19.73 0.30 -11.00
CA GLU A 117 -18.39 0.54 -11.51
C GLU A 117 -17.90 -0.68 -12.31
N THR A 118 -17.52 -0.45 -13.57
CA THR A 118 -16.85 -1.45 -14.41
C THR A 118 -15.39 -1.06 -14.59
N GLU A 119 -14.47 -1.99 -14.31
CA GLU A 119 -13.05 -1.77 -14.46
C GLU A 119 -12.47 -2.60 -15.60
N ILE A 120 -11.62 -1.97 -16.43
CA ILE A 120 -10.79 -2.61 -17.43
C ILE A 120 -9.33 -2.31 -17.06
N ASN A 121 -8.64 -3.31 -16.55
CA ASN A 121 -7.29 -3.16 -16.05
C ASN A 121 -6.26 -3.58 -17.09
N GLY A 122 -5.38 -2.66 -17.48
CA GLY A 122 -4.25 -2.92 -18.35
C GLY A 122 -3.20 -3.83 -17.68
N GLN A 123 -2.44 -4.58 -18.49
CA GLN A 123 -1.39 -5.47 -17.97
C GLN A 123 -0.10 -4.72 -17.60
N GLY A 124 0.21 -3.66 -18.34
CA GLY A 124 1.46 -2.92 -18.17
C GLY A 124 2.63 -3.51 -18.95
N PRO A 125 3.84 -2.95 -18.75
CA PRO A 125 5.04 -3.33 -19.49
C PRO A 125 5.63 -4.65 -18.98
N VAL A 126 6.47 -5.27 -19.82
CA VAL A 126 7.29 -6.40 -19.41
C VAL A 126 8.43 -5.90 -18.53
N ILE A 127 8.59 -6.50 -17.36
CA ILE A 127 9.66 -6.17 -16.41
C ILE A 127 10.79 -7.17 -16.63
N THR A 128 11.97 -6.66 -16.97
CA THR A 128 13.15 -7.47 -17.24
C THR A 128 13.94 -7.80 -15.97
N ASP A 129 14.77 -8.85 -16.03
CA ASP A 129 15.67 -9.20 -14.92
C ASP A 129 16.64 -8.05 -14.59
N GLU A 130 17.07 -7.28 -15.58
CA GLU A 130 17.89 -6.09 -15.37
C GLU A 130 17.17 -5.03 -14.55
N ALA A 131 15.90 -4.80 -14.85
CA ALA A 131 15.06 -3.88 -14.09
C ALA A 131 14.86 -4.35 -12.65
N ILE A 132 14.62 -5.66 -12.45
CA ILE A 132 14.52 -6.27 -11.11
C ILE A 132 15.83 -6.05 -10.32
N ASN A 133 16.97 -6.30 -10.95
CA ASN A 133 18.27 -6.06 -10.33
C ASN A 133 18.47 -4.57 -9.98
N GLY A 134 17.98 -3.66 -10.83
CA GLY A 134 17.95 -2.22 -10.53
C GLY A 134 17.13 -1.90 -9.29
N LEU A 135 15.95 -2.52 -9.11
CA LEU A 135 15.16 -2.38 -7.89
C LEU A 135 15.92 -2.92 -6.66
N PHE A 136 16.50 -4.11 -6.77
CA PHE A 136 17.32 -4.67 -5.70
C PHE A 136 18.47 -3.75 -5.29
N ALA A 137 19.18 -3.16 -6.25
CA ALA A 137 20.26 -2.21 -5.96
C ALA A 137 19.77 -0.98 -5.16
N LYS A 138 18.56 -0.46 -5.48
CA LYS A 138 17.93 0.61 -4.69
C LYS A 138 17.57 0.13 -3.28
N LEU A 139 16.96 -1.04 -3.13
CA LEU A 139 16.60 -1.62 -1.84
C LEU A 139 17.82 -1.93 -0.96
N ASP A 140 18.97 -2.25 -1.57
CA ASP A 140 20.21 -2.46 -0.84
C ASP A 140 20.77 -1.21 -0.14
N THR A 141 20.33 -0.03 -0.54
CA THR A 141 20.72 1.22 0.13
C THR A 141 19.96 1.50 1.42
N LEU A 142 18.83 0.82 1.64
CA LEU A 142 18.00 0.99 2.82
C LEU A 142 18.72 0.53 4.08
N THR A 143 18.39 1.16 5.21
CA THR A 143 18.98 0.93 6.52
C THR A 143 17.92 0.53 7.55
N LYS A 144 18.33 0.07 8.71
CA LYS A 144 17.43 -0.31 9.81
C LYS A 144 16.50 0.81 10.31
N GLU A 145 16.86 2.06 10.02
CA GLU A 145 16.06 3.21 10.41
C GLU A 145 14.85 3.40 9.46
N ASP A 146 14.92 2.84 8.24
CA ASP A 146 13.93 3.04 7.19
C ASP A 146 12.73 2.10 7.35
N ILE A 147 11.63 2.49 6.70
CA ILE A 147 10.43 1.65 6.56
C ILE A 147 10.23 1.35 5.08
N LEU A 148 10.03 0.08 4.77
CA LEU A 148 9.67 -0.37 3.43
C LEU A 148 8.23 -0.88 3.41
N VAL A 149 7.40 -0.33 2.53
CA VAL A 149 6.04 -0.80 2.31
C VAL A 149 5.97 -1.54 0.97
N LEU A 150 5.67 -2.83 1.03
CA LEU A 150 5.39 -3.68 -0.12
C LEU A 150 3.88 -3.86 -0.20
N ALA A 151 3.23 -3.27 -1.20
CA ALA A 151 1.78 -3.30 -1.31
C ALA A 151 1.31 -3.61 -2.72
N GLY A 152 0.36 -4.53 -2.83
CA GLY A 152 -0.29 -4.89 -4.08
C GLY A 152 0.02 -6.31 -4.57
N SER A 153 -0.60 -6.64 -5.70
CA SER A 153 -0.37 -7.91 -6.40
C SER A 153 0.93 -7.89 -7.19
N ILE A 154 1.47 -9.08 -7.44
CA ILE A 154 2.59 -9.28 -8.35
C ILE A 154 2.04 -9.35 -9.78
N PRO A 155 2.50 -8.51 -10.73
CA PRO A 155 2.15 -8.65 -12.12
C PRO A 155 2.73 -9.96 -12.69
N ASN A 156 2.04 -10.54 -13.67
CA ASN A 156 2.44 -11.81 -14.31
C ASN A 156 3.81 -11.75 -15.04
N THR A 157 4.39 -10.59 -15.17
CA THR A 157 5.73 -10.36 -15.75
C THR A 157 6.84 -10.42 -14.70
N LEU A 158 6.52 -10.59 -13.41
CA LEU A 158 7.46 -10.78 -12.33
C LEU A 158 7.40 -12.21 -11.78
N PRO A 159 8.51 -12.71 -11.21
CA PRO A 159 8.49 -13.97 -10.47
C PRO A 159 7.49 -13.92 -9.31
N GLU A 160 6.72 -14.98 -9.11
CA GLU A 160 5.73 -15.09 -8.04
C GLU A 160 6.36 -14.94 -6.64
N ASP A 161 7.63 -15.26 -6.49
CA ASP A 161 8.41 -15.21 -5.27
C ASP A 161 9.14 -13.87 -5.05
N ILE A 162 8.83 -12.82 -5.83
CA ILE A 162 9.55 -11.54 -5.76
C ILE A 162 9.49 -10.91 -4.36
N TYR A 163 8.36 -11.03 -3.64
CA TYR A 163 8.25 -10.54 -2.27
C TYR A 163 9.18 -11.30 -1.33
N GLU A 164 9.23 -12.63 -1.44
CA GLU A 164 10.16 -13.45 -0.66
C GLU A 164 11.62 -13.08 -0.94
N LYS A 165 11.98 -12.88 -2.21
CA LYS A 165 13.33 -12.46 -2.61
C LYS A 165 13.72 -11.10 -2.01
N ILE A 166 12.78 -10.16 -1.96
CA ILE A 166 13.01 -8.86 -1.34
C ILE A 166 13.23 -9.01 0.16
N LEU A 167 12.33 -9.70 0.87
CA LEU A 167 12.45 -9.86 2.32
C LEU A 167 13.70 -10.64 2.70
N ALA A 168 14.01 -11.75 2.02
CA ALA A 168 15.23 -12.53 2.23
C ALA A 168 16.50 -11.67 2.07
N ARG A 169 16.54 -10.81 1.03
CA ARG A 169 17.67 -9.93 0.77
C ARG A 169 17.89 -8.88 1.88
N LEU A 170 16.80 -8.42 2.47
CA LEU A 170 16.79 -7.35 3.46
C LEU A 170 16.82 -7.86 4.91
N GLU A 171 16.69 -9.16 5.14
CA GLU A 171 16.54 -9.78 6.46
C GLU A 171 17.63 -9.34 7.45
N SER A 172 18.90 -9.37 7.03
CA SER A 172 20.04 -8.99 7.89
C SER A 172 20.15 -7.50 8.19
N LYS A 173 19.36 -6.65 7.52
CA LYS A 173 19.43 -5.20 7.67
C LYS A 173 18.56 -4.64 8.79
N GLY A 174 17.62 -5.41 9.31
CA GLY A 174 16.71 -5.00 10.39
C GLY A 174 15.72 -3.88 9.98
N ILE A 175 15.40 -3.78 8.70
CA ILE A 175 14.45 -2.81 8.15
C ILE A 175 13.04 -3.20 8.59
N ARG A 176 12.21 -2.22 8.94
CA ARG A 176 10.77 -2.47 9.20
C ARG A 176 10.03 -2.62 7.88
N ILE A 177 9.64 -3.86 7.56
CA ILE A 177 8.92 -4.15 6.31
C ILE A 177 7.43 -4.31 6.62
N VAL A 178 6.61 -3.52 5.96
CA VAL A 178 5.13 -3.59 5.98
C VAL A 178 4.68 -4.29 4.72
N VAL A 179 3.85 -5.33 4.84
CA VAL A 179 3.35 -6.10 3.70
C VAL A 179 1.82 -6.05 3.65
N ASP A 180 1.28 -5.51 2.56
CA ASP A 180 -0.14 -5.55 2.21
C ASP A 180 -0.33 -6.38 0.93
N ALA A 181 -0.32 -7.68 1.09
CA ALA A 181 -0.49 -8.68 0.04
C ALA A 181 -1.58 -9.67 0.42
N THR A 182 -2.03 -10.46 -0.55
CA THR A 182 -3.12 -11.41 -0.35
C THR A 182 -2.63 -12.86 -0.30
N LYS A 183 -3.34 -13.70 0.47
CA LYS A 183 -3.22 -15.17 0.44
C LYS A 183 -1.78 -15.69 0.53
N ASP A 184 -1.41 -16.54 -0.44
CA ASP A 184 -0.12 -17.25 -0.44
C ASP A 184 1.08 -16.30 -0.44
N LEU A 185 0.97 -15.13 -1.10
CA LEU A 185 2.02 -14.10 -1.07
C LEU A 185 2.32 -13.63 0.35
N LEU A 186 1.26 -13.47 1.16
CA LEU A 186 1.41 -13.04 2.54
C LEU A 186 1.98 -14.17 3.40
N LEU A 187 1.46 -15.39 3.26
CA LEU A 187 1.92 -16.55 4.03
C LEU A 187 3.41 -16.86 3.78
N ASN A 188 3.84 -16.78 2.53
CA ASN A 188 5.22 -17.08 2.13
C ASN A 188 6.26 -16.13 2.72
N VAL A 189 5.88 -14.90 3.07
CA VAL A 189 6.81 -13.91 3.63
C VAL A 189 6.88 -13.90 5.15
N LEU A 190 5.98 -14.61 5.86
CA LEU A 190 5.94 -14.60 7.32
C LEU A 190 7.23 -15.06 7.97
N LYS A 191 7.90 -16.06 7.39
CA LYS A 191 9.20 -16.58 7.86
C LYS A 191 10.33 -15.53 7.91
N TYR A 192 10.16 -14.38 7.25
CA TYR A 192 11.09 -13.25 7.26
C TYR A 192 10.70 -12.14 8.26
N HIS A 193 9.76 -12.42 9.13
CA HIS A 193 9.32 -11.56 10.23
C HIS A 193 8.94 -10.12 9.78
N PRO A 194 7.98 -9.95 8.85
CA PRO A 194 7.51 -8.61 8.48
C PRO A 194 7.01 -7.85 9.71
N PHE A 195 7.41 -6.58 9.82
CA PHE A 195 7.02 -5.72 10.94
C PHE A 195 5.52 -5.54 11.07
N LEU A 196 4.82 -5.42 9.96
CA LEU A 196 3.36 -5.34 9.91
C LEU A 196 2.84 -6.07 8.70
N ILE A 197 1.78 -6.83 8.88
CA ILE A 197 0.94 -7.34 7.80
C ILE A 197 -0.49 -6.84 7.97
N LYS A 198 -1.22 -6.65 6.84
CA LYS A 198 -2.60 -6.15 6.88
C LYS A 198 -3.54 -6.94 5.96
N PRO A 199 -3.97 -8.14 6.30
CA PRO A 199 -5.11 -8.78 5.64
C PRO A 199 -6.45 -8.19 6.10
N ASN A 200 -7.51 -8.40 5.34
CA ASN A 200 -8.86 -8.20 5.84
C ASN A 200 -9.41 -9.48 6.50
N ASN A 201 -10.55 -9.38 7.19
CA ASN A 201 -11.16 -10.52 7.89
C ASN A 201 -11.57 -11.67 6.95
N HIS A 202 -11.90 -11.39 5.69
CA HIS A 202 -12.21 -12.42 4.69
C HIS A 202 -10.94 -13.14 4.23
N GLU A 203 -9.89 -12.37 3.89
CA GLU A 203 -8.59 -12.92 3.54
C GLU A 203 -8.01 -13.77 4.66
N LEU A 204 -8.15 -13.31 5.92
CA LEU A 204 -7.75 -14.08 7.09
C LEU A 204 -8.49 -15.43 7.15
N GLY A 205 -9.81 -15.43 6.97
CA GLY A 205 -10.60 -16.65 6.93
C GLY A 205 -10.19 -17.59 5.80
N GLU A 206 -9.95 -17.06 4.59
CA GLU A 206 -9.50 -17.84 3.44
C GLU A 206 -8.14 -18.51 3.68
N MET A 207 -7.17 -17.83 4.32
CA MET A 207 -5.85 -18.40 4.64
C MET A 207 -5.93 -19.63 5.53
N PHE A 208 -6.95 -19.71 6.40
CA PHE A 208 -7.14 -20.82 7.33
C PHE A 208 -8.32 -21.75 6.97
N GLY A 209 -8.92 -21.57 5.77
CA GLY A 209 -10.04 -22.40 5.31
C GLY A 209 -11.30 -22.26 6.16
N THR A 210 -11.56 -21.09 6.73
CA THR A 210 -12.67 -20.79 7.64
C THR A 210 -13.33 -19.45 7.37
N VAL A 211 -14.38 -19.12 8.13
CA VAL A 211 -15.02 -17.81 8.12
C VAL A 211 -14.90 -17.19 9.50
N CYS A 212 -14.17 -16.12 9.62
CA CYS A 212 -14.04 -15.35 10.86
C CYS A 212 -15.33 -14.52 11.06
N LYS A 213 -16.17 -14.91 12.01
CA LYS A 213 -17.47 -14.27 12.29
C LYS A 213 -17.43 -13.35 13.50
N THR A 214 -16.58 -13.64 14.47
CA THR A 214 -16.47 -12.89 15.72
C THR A 214 -15.09 -12.29 15.89
N ASP A 215 -14.98 -11.32 16.81
CA ASP A 215 -13.67 -10.74 17.16
C ASP A 215 -12.72 -11.81 17.72
N GLU A 216 -13.25 -12.78 18.46
CA GLU A 216 -12.49 -13.90 19.01
C GLU A 216 -11.90 -14.78 17.90
N ASP A 217 -12.66 -15.07 16.83
CA ASP A 217 -12.16 -15.78 15.67
C ASP A 217 -11.01 -15.01 15.02
N ILE A 218 -11.23 -13.71 14.81
CA ILE A 218 -10.23 -12.82 14.18
C ILE A 218 -8.94 -12.79 15.02
N ILE A 219 -9.05 -12.57 16.33
CA ILE A 219 -7.90 -12.54 17.23
C ILE A 219 -7.19 -13.89 17.23
N HIS A 220 -7.93 -15.00 17.26
CA HIS A 220 -7.35 -16.34 17.25
C HIS A 220 -6.50 -16.59 15.99
N TYR A 221 -7.04 -16.31 14.80
CA TYR A 221 -6.31 -16.56 13.56
C TYR A 221 -5.21 -15.51 13.30
N ALA A 222 -5.40 -14.27 13.74
CA ALA A 222 -4.34 -13.26 13.66
C ALA A 222 -3.12 -13.63 14.53
N LYS A 223 -3.34 -14.21 15.72
CA LYS A 223 -2.25 -14.76 16.55
C LYS A 223 -1.52 -15.91 15.88
N LYS A 224 -2.22 -16.75 15.11
CA LYS A 224 -1.54 -17.78 14.32
C LYS A 224 -0.61 -17.18 13.25
N LEU A 225 -0.98 -16.05 12.63
CA LEU A 225 -0.07 -15.35 11.73
C LEU A 225 1.16 -14.80 12.45
N GLN A 226 1.04 -14.36 13.71
CA GLN A 226 2.20 -14.01 14.54
C GLN A 226 3.07 -15.24 14.85
N GLU A 227 2.48 -16.36 15.23
CA GLU A 227 3.20 -17.63 15.46
C GLU A 227 3.95 -18.09 14.20
N MET A 228 3.43 -17.78 13.01
CA MET A 228 4.09 -18.04 11.72
C MET A 228 5.18 -17.02 11.38
N GLY A 229 5.30 -15.91 12.14
CA GLY A 229 6.41 -14.98 12.02
C GLY A 229 6.06 -13.50 11.92
N ALA A 230 4.82 -13.09 11.67
CA ALA A 230 4.48 -11.67 11.63
C ALA A 230 4.73 -11.00 12.98
N VAL A 231 5.35 -9.81 13.00
CA VAL A 231 5.60 -9.06 14.23
C VAL A 231 4.29 -8.41 14.72
N ASN A 232 3.61 -7.67 13.87
CA ASN A 232 2.31 -7.09 14.15
C ASN A 232 1.30 -7.50 13.07
N VAL A 233 0.04 -7.72 13.45
CA VAL A 233 -1.03 -8.12 12.54
C VAL A 233 -2.20 -7.16 12.66
N LEU A 234 -2.50 -6.44 11.60
CA LEU A 234 -3.61 -5.50 11.49
C LEU A 234 -4.70 -6.10 10.62
N ILE A 235 -5.86 -6.41 11.20
CA ILE A 235 -7.00 -6.96 10.47
C ILE A 235 -8.01 -5.86 10.20
N SER A 236 -8.26 -5.57 8.92
CA SER A 236 -9.31 -4.64 8.51
C SER A 236 -10.67 -5.35 8.41
N MET A 237 -11.74 -4.70 8.90
CA MET A 237 -13.10 -5.27 9.00
C MET A 237 -14.14 -4.34 8.37
N ALA A 238 -13.75 -3.60 7.34
CA ALA A 238 -14.62 -2.62 6.66
C ALA A 238 -15.35 -1.69 7.67
N GLY A 239 -16.69 -1.70 7.69
CA GLY A 239 -17.50 -0.86 8.59
C GLY A 239 -17.32 -1.16 10.09
N ASP A 240 -16.81 -2.32 10.45
CA ASP A 240 -16.58 -2.73 11.85
C ASP A 240 -15.21 -2.25 12.40
N GLY A 241 -14.41 -1.56 11.56
CA GLY A 241 -13.14 -0.99 11.95
C GLY A 241 -11.95 -1.92 11.75
N ALA A 242 -11.11 -2.05 12.76
CA ALA A 242 -9.90 -2.87 12.68
C ALA A 242 -9.53 -3.48 14.03
N ILE A 243 -8.81 -4.62 13.99
CA ILE A 243 -8.17 -5.25 15.15
C ILE A 243 -6.68 -5.32 14.86
N LEU A 244 -5.88 -4.83 15.79
CA LEU A 244 -4.42 -4.94 15.79
C LEU A 244 -3.96 -5.91 16.86
N ILE A 245 -3.16 -6.88 16.47
CA ILE A 245 -2.41 -7.73 17.38
C ILE A 245 -0.96 -7.26 17.36
N THR A 246 -0.45 -6.81 18.49
CA THR A 246 0.86 -6.19 18.61
C THR A 246 1.94 -7.19 19.01
N GLU A 247 3.20 -6.85 18.78
CA GLU A 247 4.36 -7.68 19.14
C GLU A 247 4.47 -8.01 20.64
N ASP A 248 3.90 -7.17 21.51
CA ASP A 248 3.83 -7.39 22.95
C ASP A 248 2.55 -8.15 23.38
N GLY A 249 1.77 -8.67 22.43
CA GLY A 249 0.61 -9.52 22.64
C GLY A 249 -0.70 -8.80 22.99
N GLN A 250 -0.74 -7.46 22.88
CA GLN A 250 -1.98 -6.72 23.07
C GLN A 250 -2.94 -6.95 21.88
N ASN A 251 -4.24 -6.92 22.18
CA ASN A 251 -5.31 -6.94 21.18
C ASN A 251 -6.04 -5.60 21.26
N ILE A 252 -5.89 -4.78 20.23
CA ILE A 252 -6.47 -3.44 20.19
C ILE A 252 -7.53 -3.39 19.10
N LYS A 253 -8.79 -3.08 19.46
CA LYS A 253 -9.88 -2.88 18.51
C LYS A 253 -10.20 -1.39 18.39
N MET A 254 -10.35 -0.93 17.15
CA MET A 254 -10.78 0.42 16.84
C MET A 254 -11.94 0.37 15.84
N GLY A 255 -13.02 1.07 16.14
CA GLY A 255 -14.16 1.23 15.23
C GLY A 255 -13.89 2.27 14.15
N THR A 256 -14.72 2.29 13.11
CA THR A 256 -14.65 3.30 12.07
C THR A 256 -15.17 4.66 12.55
N PRO A 257 -14.62 5.77 12.05
CA PRO A 257 -15.24 7.08 12.22
C PRO A 257 -16.66 7.09 11.65
N LYS A 258 -17.57 7.77 12.34
CA LYS A 258 -18.96 7.92 11.83
C LYS A 258 -18.95 8.83 10.60
N GLY A 259 -19.53 8.35 9.50
CA GLY A 259 -19.62 9.11 8.25
C GLY A 259 -20.38 8.38 7.18
N LYS A 260 -20.63 9.06 6.05
CA LYS A 260 -21.18 8.43 4.83
C LYS A 260 -20.01 7.99 3.96
N VAL A 261 -19.94 6.70 3.65
CA VAL A 261 -18.95 6.17 2.71
C VAL A 261 -19.23 6.75 1.32
N VAL A 262 -18.25 7.45 0.76
CA VAL A 262 -18.29 7.98 -0.60
C VAL A 262 -17.61 7.01 -1.56
N ASN A 263 -16.47 6.45 -1.14
CA ASN A 263 -15.72 5.44 -1.87
C ASN A 263 -14.89 4.62 -0.87
N SER A 264 -14.83 3.30 -1.06
CA SER A 264 -14.04 2.39 -0.22
C SER A 264 -12.70 2.00 -0.85
N VAL A 265 -12.45 2.38 -2.11
CA VAL A 265 -11.18 2.11 -2.79
C VAL A 265 -10.03 2.84 -2.06
N GLY A 266 -8.95 2.13 -1.77
CA GLY A 266 -7.81 2.68 -1.04
C GLY A 266 -7.98 2.76 0.48
N ALA A 267 -9.10 2.28 1.04
CA ALA A 267 -9.27 2.25 2.51
C ALA A 267 -8.19 1.41 3.20
N GLY A 268 -7.81 0.26 2.62
CA GLY A 268 -6.71 -0.57 3.09
C GLY A 268 -5.36 0.16 3.05
N ASP A 269 -5.08 0.86 1.95
CA ASP A 269 -3.85 1.65 1.78
C ASP A 269 -3.81 2.81 2.80
N SER A 270 -4.98 3.43 3.05
CA SER A 270 -5.13 4.48 4.07
C SER A 270 -4.84 3.97 5.48
N MET A 271 -5.28 2.75 5.79
CA MET A 271 -5.03 2.11 7.08
C MET A 271 -3.54 1.80 7.29
N VAL A 272 -2.85 1.30 6.26
CA VAL A 272 -1.39 1.11 6.29
C VAL A 272 -0.67 2.44 6.51
N ALA A 273 -1.02 3.47 5.74
CA ALA A 273 -0.41 4.79 5.86
C ALA A 273 -0.67 5.44 7.22
N GLY A 274 -1.91 5.36 7.73
CA GLY A 274 -2.29 5.86 9.04
C GLY A 274 -1.50 5.20 10.16
N PHE A 275 -1.41 3.86 10.13
CA PHE A 275 -0.62 3.10 11.10
C PHE A 275 0.86 3.50 11.09
N VAL A 276 1.49 3.55 9.91
CA VAL A 276 2.90 3.96 9.79
C VAL A 276 3.11 5.38 10.31
N ALA A 277 2.21 6.30 9.97
CA ALA A 277 2.27 7.68 10.43
C ALA A 277 2.14 7.80 11.96
N GLY A 278 1.18 7.10 12.56
CA GLY A 278 0.97 7.08 14.00
C GLY A 278 2.15 6.47 14.74
N TYR A 279 2.66 5.34 14.24
CA TYR A 279 3.85 4.69 14.80
C TYR A 279 5.09 5.61 14.81
N LEU A 280 5.35 6.31 13.71
CA LEU A 280 6.49 7.22 13.60
C LEU A 280 6.37 8.48 14.47
N ARG A 281 5.16 8.91 14.80
CA ARG A 281 4.94 10.05 15.70
C ARG A 281 5.27 9.71 17.17
N GLY A 282 5.65 8.47 17.43
CA GLY A 282 6.08 8.03 18.77
C GLY A 282 4.92 7.78 19.73
N GLY A 283 3.74 7.55 19.18
CA GLY A 283 2.56 7.09 19.93
C GLY A 283 2.68 5.62 20.36
N SER A 284 1.72 5.19 21.17
CA SER A 284 1.49 3.77 21.41
C SER A 284 0.91 3.11 20.15
N TYR A 285 0.85 1.79 20.12
CA TYR A 285 0.13 1.06 19.06
C TYR A 285 -1.35 1.46 18.97
N GLU A 286 -1.96 1.84 20.10
CA GLU A 286 -3.32 2.38 20.13
C GLU A 286 -3.41 3.73 19.39
N GLU A 287 -2.44 4.62 19.58
CA GLU A 287 -2.38 5.90 18.83
C GLU A 287 -2.08 5.66 17.34
N ALA A 288 -1.30 4.64 17.01
CA ALA A 288 -1.02 4.28 15.64
C ALA A 288 -2.25 3.73 14.89
N LEU A 289 -3.21 3.16 15.62
CA LEU A 289 -4.45 2.63 15.05
C LEU A 289 -5.53 3.70 14.86
N LYS A 290 -5.47 4.84 15.57
CA LYS A 290 -6.39 6.00 15.41
C LYS A 290 -6.17 6.76 14.11
#